data_519ec7d8fdc1f8373210b9404c1019fd
#
_entry.id   519ec7d8fdc1f8373210b9404c1019fd
#
_cell.length_a   1.000
_cell.length_b   1.000
_cell.length_c   1.000
_cell.angle_alpha   90.00
_cell.angle_beta   90.00
_cell.angle_gamma   90.00
#
_symmetry.space_group_name_H-M   'P 1'
#
loop_
_entity.id
_entity.type
_entity.pdbx_description
1 polymer ?
#
loop_
_entity_poly.entity_id
_entity_poly.type
_entity_poly.pdbx_seq_one_letter_code
_entity_poly.pdbx_strand_id
1 'polypeptide(L)'
;MTRQGWRGWDEYAPFYDWENAQTLGRRDVPFWRRVATSAPGRVLELGCGTGRITIPLAKSGVDIVGVDRSEPMLDLARTRTSRTLRTLRTPRTISFVRADIRQLPFRDRSFSMVLAPYGVLQSLTRERDLTQTLESVARVIPRGATLGIDLVPDVPNWREYDNKVQLRGRTSEGAQLTLVESVQQDRRRRVTTFQQEYIERRGRHEKRHRFALTFRTLTVEQMSNRLEHAGFRVEAVLGDYRGQPWDERSDVWIILAKKG
;
A
#
# COMPACT_ATOMS: atom_id res chain seq x y z
N MET A 1 -3.68 -2.98 -25.09
CA MET A 1 -2.85 -2.16 -24.17
C MET A 1 -3.11 -2.64 -22.77
N THR A 2 -2.11 -3.13 -22.05
CA THR A 2 -2.24 -3.51 -20.64
C THR A 2 -2.59 -2.27 -19.82
N ARG A 3 -3.76 -2.28 -19.17
CA ARG A 3 -4.12 -1.22 -18.20
C ARG A 3 -3.03 -1.17 -17.13
N GLN A 4 -2.58 0.02 -16.78
CA GLN A 4 -1.64 0.20 -15.68
C GLN A 4 -2.37 -0.12 -14.37
N GLY A 5 -1.75 -0.87 -13.46
CA GLY A 5 -2.39 -1.37 -12.24
C GLY A 5 -2.92 -0.30 -11.28
N TRP A 6 -2.51 0.98 -11.47
CA TRP A 6 -2.99 2.12 -10.69
C TRP A 6 -4.28 2.78 -11.21
N ARG A 7 -4.84 2.33 -12.35
CA ARG A 7 -6.13 2.83 -12.82
C ARG A 7 -7.25 2.23 -11.99
N GLY A 8 -8.19 3.07 -11.55
CA GLY A 8 -9.35 2.68 -10.72
C GLY A 8 -9.22 3.09 -9.26
N TRP A 9 -8.03 3.54 -8.81
CA TRP A 9 -7.84 3.94 -7.41
C TRP A 9 -8.64 5.19 -7.02
N ASP A 10 -8.88 6.12 -7.94
CA ASP A 10 -9.68 7.32 -7.68
C ASP A 10 -11.14 6.95 -7.44
N GLU A 11 -11.69 6.08 -8.27
CA GLU A 11 -13.06 5.58 -8.16
C GLU A 11 -13.22 4.64 -6.95
N TYR A 12 -12.16 3.93 -6.58
CA TYR A 12 -12.14 3.02 -5.43
C TYR A 12 -12.02 3.75 -4.09
N ALA A 13 -11.46 4.94 -4.06
CA ALA A 13 -11.18 5.67 -2.82
C ALA A 13 -12.35 5.70 -1.80
N PRO A 14 -13.64 5.90 -2.19
CA PRO A 14 -14.74 5.89 -1.25
C PRO A 14 -14.98 4.55 -0.53
N PHE A 15 -14.55 3.45 -1.14
CA PHE A 15 -14.78 2.08 -0.65
C PHE A 15 -13.60 1.50 0.09
N TYR A 16 -12.39 2.04 -0.15
CA TYR A 16 -11.13 1.54 0.37
C TYR A 16 -11.15 1.27 1.88
N ASP A 17 -11.62 2.25 2.65
CA ASP A 17 -11.60 2.15 4.10
C ASP A 17 -12.63 1.17 4.64
N TRP A 18 -13.80 1.10 4.00
CA TRP A 18 -14.84 0.17 4.36
C TRP A 18 -14.39 -1.28 4.13
N GLU A 19 -13.77 -1.56 2.99
CA GLU A 19 -13.24 -2.88 2.68
C GLU A 19 -12.07 -3.25 3.59
N ASN A 20 -11.10 -2.33 3.74
CA ASN A 20 -9.92 -2.56 4.56
C ASN A 20 -10.24 -2.84 6.02
N ALA A 21 -11.25 -2.19 6.58
CA ALA A 21 -11.68 -2.45 7.96
C ALA A 21 -12.18 -3.88 8.17
N GLN A 22 -12.69 -4.54 7.14
CA GLN A 22 -13.24 -5.89 7.18
C GLN A 22 -12.25 -6.97 6.72
N THR A 23 -11.14 -6.59 6.11
CA THR A 23 -10.10 -7.49 5.60
C THR A 23 -8.83 -7.44 6.47
N LEU A 24 -7.82 -6.67 6.07
CA LEU A 24 -6.58 -6.53 6.82
C LEU A 24 -6.77 -5.77 8.14
N GLY A 25 -7.66 -4.78 8.14
CA GLY A 25 -7.86 -3.90 9.28
C GLY A 25 -6.60 -3.08 9.58
N ARG A 26 -6.05 -3.26 10.79
CA ARG A 26 -4.85 -2.58 11.28
C ARG A 26 -3.77 -3.54 11.76
N ARG A 27 -3.77 -4.78 11.30
CA ARG A 27 -2.85 -5.83 11.79
C ARG A 27 -1.38 -5.50 11.53
N ASP A 28 -1.09 -4.78 10.46
CA ASP A 28 0.25 -4.35 10.05
C ASP A 28 0.73 -3.05 10.72
N VAL A 29 -0.19 -2.21 11.21
CA VAL A 29 0.15 -0.91 11.82
C VAL A 29 1.15 -1.01 12.98
N PRO A 30 1.01 -1.95 13.96
CA PRO A 30 2.01 -2.10 15.03
C PRO A 30 3.41 -2.44 14.51
N PHE A 31 3.50 -3.25 13.47
CA PHE A 31 4.77 -3.61 12.84
C PHE A 31 5.42 -2.39 12.22
N TRP A 32 4.72 -1.70 11.32
CA TRP A 32 5.25 -0.51 10.66
C TRP A 32 5.60 0.61 11.64
N ARG A 33 4.85 0.72 12.73
CA ARG A 33 5.19 1.65 13.81
C ARG A 33 6.55 1.30 14.45
N ARG A 34 6.79 0.03 14.80
CA ARG A 34 8.09 -0.39 15.35
C ARG A 34 9.23 -0.10 14.38
N VAL A 35 9.04 -0.42 13.11
CA VAL A 35 10.04 -0.16 12.07
C VAL A 35 10.29 1.35 11.92
N ALA A 36 9.23 2.15 11.79
CA ALA A 36 9.36 3.58 11.57
C ALA A 36 9.93 4.34 12.78
N THR A 37 9.65 3.89 14.01
CA THR A 37 10.21 4.53 15.21
C THR A 37 11.72 4.33 15.38
N SER A 38 12.32 3.35 14.69
CA SER A 38 13.78 3.17 14.66
C SER A 38 14.48 4.11 13.66
N ALA A 39 13.73 4.85 12.83
CA ALA A 39 14.31 5.79 11.88
C ALA A 39 14.93 6.99 12.58
N PRO A 40 16.19 7.36 12.28
CA PRO A 40 16.86 8.50 12.93
C PRO A 40 16.36 9.87 12.46
N GLY A 41 15.46 9.92 11.47
CA GLY A 41 14.93 11.15 10.89
C GLY A 41 13.62 10.91 10.13
N ARG A 42 13.37 11.78 9.15
CA ARG A 42 12.10 11.77 8.39
C ARG A 42 11.88 10.48 7.63
N VAL A 43 10.64 9.98 7.68
CA VAL A 43 10.16 8.78 6.98
C VAL A 43 9.30 9.18 5.78
N LEU A 44 9.38 8.43 4.69
CA LEU A 44 8.51 8.55 3.53
C LEU A 44 7.66 7.28 3.40
N GLU A 45 6.34 7.42 3.26
CA GLU A 45 5.44 6.32 2.88
C GLU A 45 5.03 6.47 1.42
N LEU A 46 5.25 5.42 0.63
CA LEU A 46 4.79 5.32 -0.76
C LEU A 46 3.38 4.75 -0.82
N GLY A 47 2.52 5.33 -1.67
CA GLY A 47 1.13 4.88 -1.81
C GLY A 47 0.34 5.00 -0.50
N CYS A 48 0.45 6.14 0.19
CA CYS A 48 -0.13 6.31 1.52
C CYS A 48 -1.67 6.25 1.55
N GLY A 49 -2.32 6.35 0.39
CA GLY A 49 -3.77 6.27 0.25
C GLY A 49 -4.51 7.22 1.19
N THR A 50 -5.44 6.68 1.96
CA THR A 50 -6.23 7.41 2.96
C THR A 50 -5.49 7.65 4.28
N GLY A 51 -4.18 7.44 4.32
CA GLY A 51 -3.34 7.64 5.51
C GLY A 51 -3.45 6.53 6.55
N ARG A 52 -3.81 5.32 6.14
CA ARG A 52 -4.04 4.18 7.03
C ARG A 52 -2.80 3.84 7.89
N ILE A 53 -1.61 3.98 7.36
CA ILE A 53 -0.33 3.82 8.07
C ILE A 53 0.24 5.18 8.48
N THR A 54 0.30 6.16 7.58
CA THR A 54 0.87 7.50 7.84
C THR A 54 0.31 8.11 9.12
N ILE A 55 -1.02 8.13 9.31
CA ILE A 55 -1.65 8.80 10.45
C ILE A 55 -1.29 8.14 11.79
N PRO A 56 -1.38 6.80 11.97
CA PRO A 56 -0.92 6.14 13.19
C PRO A 56 0.57 6.33 13.50
N LEU A 57 1.43 6.32 12.48
CA LEU A 57 2.85 6.55 12.66
C LEU A 57 3.14 7.97 13.17
N ALA A 58 2.53 8.96 12.54
CA ALA A 58 2.65 10.36 12.98
C ALA A 58 2.13 10.55 14.42
N LYS A 59 1.02 9.89 14.80
CA LYS A 59 0.53 9.88 16.20
C LYS A 59 1.54 9.31 17.19
N SER A 60 2.37 8.37 16.75
CA SER A 60 3.44 7.77 17.58
C SER A 60 4.72 8.62 17.59
N GLY A 61 4.70 9.79 16.96
CA GLY A 61 5.83 10.71 16.98
C GLY A 61 6.80 10.58 15.83
N VAL A 62 6.49 9.80 14.81
CA VAL A 62 7.30 9.71 13.59
C VAL A 62 7.09 10.97 12.74
N ASP A 63 8.17 11.62 12.30
CA ASP A 63 8.13 12.66 11.26
C ASP A 63 7.95 11.95 9.90
N ILE A 64 6.75 12.02 9.32
CA ILE A 64 6.41 11.22 8.14
C ILE A 64 5.74 12.05 7.06
N VAL A 65 6.13 11.78 5.83
CA VAL A 65 5.49 12.27 4.60
C VAL A 65 4.83 11.08 3.90
N GLY A 66 3.55 11.20 3.59
CA GLY A 66 2.85 10.24 2.73
C GLY A 66 2.77 10.77 1.31
N VAL A 67 3.12 9.94 0.32
CA VAL A 67 2.87 10.25 -1.09
C VAL A 67 1.85 9.29 -1.67
N ASP A 68 0.94 9.85 -2.47
CA ASP A 68 0.01 9.07 -3.29
C ASP A 68 -0.26 9.80 -4.60
N ARG A 69 -0.67 9.07 -5.60
CA ARG A 69 -1.05 9.64 -6.90
C ARG A 69 -2.52 10.06 -6.94
N SER A 70 -3.37 9.37 -6.19
CA SER A 70 -4.81 9.57 -6.13
C SER A 70 -5.15 10.78 -5.25
N GLU A 71 -5.64 11.85 -5.85
CA GLU A 71 -6.12 13.00 -5.08
C GLU A 71 -7.33 12.66 -4.20
N PRO A 72 -8.34 11.88 -4.65
CA PRO A 72 -9.44 11.46 -3.78
C PRO A 72 -8.98 10.71 -2.52
N MET A 73 -7.95 9.85 -2.63
CA MET A 73 -7.35 9.19 -1.47
C MET A 73 -6.71 10.19 -0.51
N LEU A 74 -5.94 11.14 -1.03
CA LEU A 74 -5.27 12.16 -0.22
C LEU A 74 -6.27 13.11 0.46
N ASP A 75 -7.39 13.43 -0.15
CA ASP A 75 -8.44 14.25 0.46
C ASP A 75 -9.07 13.54 1.67
N LEU A 76 -9.29 12.24 1.57
CA LEU A 76 -9.72 11.43 2.71
C LEU A 76 -8.66 11.43 3.81
N ALA A 77 -7.38 11.30 3.47
CA ALA A 77 -6.28 11.35 4.43
C ALA A 77 -6.19 12.71 5.14
N ARG A 78 -6.28 13.82 4.41
CA ARG A 78 -6.29 15.19 4.96
C ARG A 78 -7.46 15.43 5.89
N THR A 79 -8.67 14.99 5.48
CA THR A 79 -9.89 15.10 6.30
C THR A 79 -9.75 14.35 7.62
N ARG A 80 -9.21 13.15 7.60
CA ARG A 80 -8.94 12.35 8.81
C ARG A 80 -7.91 12.99 9.71
N THR A 81 -6.85 13.51 9.12
CA THR A 81 -5.79 14.19 9.84
C THR A 81 -6.30 15.41 10.57
N SER A 82 -7.11 16.24 9.92
CA SER A 82 -7.71 17.44 10.53
C SER A 82 -8.57 17.10 11.73
N ARG A 83 -9.33 16.02 11.69
CA ARG A 83 -10.13 15.53 12.83
C ARG A 83 -9.24 15.00 13.97
N THR A 84 -8.12 14.38 13.62
CA THR A 84 -7.19 13.73 14.56
C THR A 84 -6.29 14.74 15.27
N LEU A 85 -5.73 15.72 14.54
CA LEU A 85 -4.78 16.70 15.08
C LEU A 85 -5.41 17.66 16.08
N ARG A 86 -6.74 17.88 16.02
CA ARG A 86 -7.47 18.68 17.02
C ARG A 86 -7.35 18.14 18.44
N THR A 87 -6.98 16.86 18.60
CA THR A 87 -6.88 16.17 19.89
C THR A 87 -5.43 15.99 20.37
N LEU A 88 -4.43 16.34 19.57
CA LEU A 88 -3.02 16.17 19.92
C LEU A 88 -2.42 17.45 20.52
N ARG A 89 -1.77 17.33 21.69
CA ARG A 89 -1.10 18.45 22.39
C ARG A 89 0.18 18.95 21.68
N THR A 90 0.72 18.21 20.73
CA THR A 90 1.91 18.58 19.97
C THR A 90 1.60 18.50 18.48
N PRO A 91 1.65 19.63 17.74
CA PRO A 91 1.47 19.61 16.30
C PRO A 91 2.71 19.03 15.62
N ARG A 92 2.69 17.73 15.35
CA ARG A 92 3.65 17.17 14.39
C ARG A 92 3.03 17.28 13.00
N THR A 93 3.80 17.77 12.06
CA THR A 93 3.35 18.00 10.69
C THR A 93 3.25 16.68 9.96
N ILE A 94 2.02 16.22 9.73
CA ILE A 94 1.77 15.18 8.73
C ILE A 94 1.69 15.91 7.39
N SER A 95 2.52 15.51 6.44
CA SER A 95 2.47 16.03 5.08
C SER A 95 1.96 14.97 4.12
N PHE A 96 0.99 15.33 3.29
CA PHE A 96 0.53 14.51 2.18
C PHE A 96 0.86 15.21 0.87
N VAL A 97 1.56 14.50 0.01
CA VAL A 97 2.05 15.02 -1.28
C VAL A 97 1.46 14.19 -2.41
N ARG A 98 0.79 14.85 -3.35
CA ARG A 98 0.39 14.19 -4.58
C ARG A 98 1.60 14.02 -5.49
N ALA A 99 2.01 12.77 -5.72
CA ALA A 99 3.17 12.49 -6.54
C ALA A 99 3.13 11.07 -7.14
N ASP A 100 3.87 10.89 -8.21
CA ASP A 100 4.16 9.59 -8.79
C ASP A 100 5.40 9.00 -8.11
N ILE A 101 5.28 7.81 -7.53
CA ILE A 101 6.40 7.15 -6.83
C ILE A 101 7.57 6.81 -7.75
N ARG A 102 7.35 6.77 -9.07
CA ARG A 102 8.40 6.57 -10.08
C ARG A 102 9.31 7.79 -10.24
N GLN A 103 8.84 8.96 -9.81
CA GLN A 103 9.55 10.24 -9.88
C GLN A 103 9.24 11.07 -8.64
N LEU A 104 9.82 10.69 -7.52
CA LEU A 104 9.59 11.35 -6.24
C LEU A 104 10.07 12.81 -6.28
N PRO A 105 9.22 13.81 -5.94
CA PRO A 105 9.55 15.23 -6.05
C PRO A 105 10.33 15.75 -4.83
N PHE A 106 11.26 14.96 -4.32
CA PHE A 106 12.07 15.29 -3.16
C PHE A 106 13.53 15.39 -3.52
N ARG A 107 14.27 16.15 -2.73
CA ARG A 107 15.73 16.25 -2.84
C ARG A 107 16.39 14.91 -2.51
N ASP A 108 17.60 14.72 -3.03
CA ASP A 108 18.40 13.54 -2.71
C ASP A 108 18.64 13.45 -1.20
N ARG A 109 18.61 12.21 -0.69
CA ARG A 109 18.95 11.89 0.70
C ARG A 109 18.12 12.65 1.75
N SER A 110 16.86 13.00 1.43
CA SER A 110 15.98 13.78 2.31
C SER A 110 15.19 12.94 3.32
N PHE A 111 15.24 11.61 3.20
CA PHE A 111 14.56 10.69 4.12
C PHE A 111 15.52 9.68 4.70
N SER A 112 15.33 9.32 5.97
CA SER A 112 16.12 8.29 6.65
C SER A 112 15.55 6.88 6.48
N MET A 113 14.31 6.79 6.01
CA MET A 113 13.60 5.53 5.77
C MET A 113 12.50 5.75 4.73
N VAL A 114 12.27 4.72 3.90
CA VAL A 114 11.10 4.64 3.01
C VAL A 114 10.30 3.39 3.35
N LEU A 115 8.99 3.51 3.38
CA LEU A 115 8.05 2.42 3.57
C LEU A 115 7.14 2.32 2.34
N ALA A 116 6.89 1.10 1.90
CA ALA A 116 5.95 0.78 0.83
C ALA A 116 5.02 -0.36 1.29
N PRO A 117 4.11 -0.09 2.25
CA PRO A 117 3.25 -1.10 2.84
C PRO A 117 2.07 -1.47 1.94
N TYR A 118 1.44 -2.61 2.23
CA TYR A 118 0.22 -3.08 1.63
C TYR A 118 0.31 -3.32 0.12
N GLY A 119 1.42 -3.92 -0.30
CA GLY A 119 1.60 -4.34 -1.68
C GLY A 119 1.62 -3.21 -2.71
N VAL A 120 1.91 -1.96 -2.33
CA VAL A 120 1.89 -0.82 -3.26
C VAL A 120 2.78 -1.06 -4.48
N LEU A 121 3.93 -1.73 -4.32
CA LEU A 121 4.83 -2.04 -5.44
C LEU A 121 4.26 -3.09 -6.41
N GLN A 122 3.28 -3.89 -5.97
CA GLN A 122 2.59 -4.85 -6.85
C GLN A 122 1.64 -4.16 -7.84
N SER A 123 1.20 -2.94 -7.56
CA SER A 123 0.41 -2.13 -8.50
C SER A 123 1.23 -1.68 -9.73
N LEU A 124 2.56 -1.77 -9.65
CA LEU A 124 3.49 -1.48 -10.75
C LEU A 124 3.63 -2.71 -11.65
N THR A 125 2.68 -2.89 -12.56
CA THR A 125 2.59 -4.10 -13.40
C THR A 125 3.65 -4.18 -14.51
N ARG A 126 4.40 -3.09 -14.78
CA ARG A 126 5.48 -3.06 -15.78
C ARG A 126 6.84 -3.03 -15.08
N GLU A 127 7.80 -3.79 -15.63
CA GLU A 127 9.15 -3.87 -15.08
C GLU A 127 9.81 -2.49 -14.95
N ARG A 128 9.76 -1.69 -16.01
CA ARG A 128 10.33 -0.34 -16.02
C ARG A 128 9.78 0.55 -14.90
N ASP A 129 8.49 0.42 -14.58
CA ASP A 129 7.84 1.26 -13.57
C ASP A 129 8.34 0.90 -12.16
N LEU A 130 8.56 -0.41 -11.90
CA LEU A 130 9.17 -0.88 -10.66
C LEU A 130 10.63 -0.45 -10.54
N THR A 131 11.42 -0.62 -11.61
CA THR A 131 12.83 -0.18 -11.67
C THR A 131 12.94 1.32 -11.39
N GLN A 132 12.18 2.15 -12.10
CA GLN A 132 12.17 3.60 -11.88
C GLN A 132 11.77 3.97 -10.44
N THR A 133 10.83 3.24 -9.85
CA THR A 133 10.44 3.48 -8.45
C THR A 133 11.59 3.15 -7.50
N LEU A 134 12.25 2.02 -7.65
CA LEU A 134 13.39 1.63 -6.81
C LEU A 134 14.56 2.62 -6.95
N GLU A 135 14.86 3.07 -8.17
CA GLU A 135 15.86 4.12 -8.43
C GLU A 135 15.49 5.45 -7.76
N SER A 136 14.21 5.85 -7.87
CA SER A 136 13.71 7.06 -7.25
C SER A 136 13.78 6.98 -5.71
N VAL A 137 13.47 5.82 -5.12
CA VAL A 137 13.64 5.55 -3.69
C VAL A 137 15.11 5.61 -3.31
N ALA A 138 15.99 4.93 -4.06
CA ALA A 138 17.44 4.95 -3.79
C ALA A 138 18.00 6.37 -3.80
N ARG A 139 17.52 7.26 -4.66
CA ARG A 139 17.94 8.65 -4.72
C ARG A 139 17.58 9.45 -3.46
N VAL A 140 16.36 9.29 -2.95
CA VAL A 140 15.85 10.12 -1.85
C VAL A 140 16.32 9.69 -0.46
N ILE A 141 17.00 8.55 -0.32
CA ILE A 141 17.58 8.08 0.95
C ILE A 141 19.11 8.02 0.92
N PRO A 142 19.81 8.26 2.04
CA PRO A 142 21.25 8.09 2.14
C PRO A 142 21.65 6.61 2.22
N ARG A 143 22.96 6.33 2.09
CA ARG A 143 23.53 5.00 2.34
C ARG A 143 23.23 4.57 3.79
N GLY A 144 22.94 3.29 3.97
CA GLY A 144 22.55 2.72 5.25
C GLY A 144 21.10 2.94 5.67
N ALA A 145 20.35 3.78 4.95
CA ALA A 145 18.92 3.98 5.20
C ALA A 145 18.09 2.75 4.80
N THR A 146 16.95 2.57 5.44
CA THR A 146 16.10 1.40 5.28
C THR A 146 14.97 1.65 4.28
N LEU A 147 14.75 0.68 3.41
CA LEU A 147 13.52 0.49 2.63
C LEU A 147 12.77 -0.71 3.22
N GLY A 148 11.55 -0.49 3.70
CA GLY A 148 10.64 -1.54 4.15
C GLY A 148 9.49 -1.71 3.17
N ILE A 149 9.24 -2.93 2.73
CA ILE A 149 8.16 -3.27 1.79
C ILE A 149 7.44 -4.51 2.28
N ASP A 150 6.14 -4.61 2.00
CA ASP A 150 5.43 -5.88 2.08
C ASP A 150 4.70 -6.17 0.77
N LEU A 151 4.52 -7.43 0.50
CA LEU A 151 3.77 -7.91 -0.64
C LEU A 151 3.00 -9.18 -0.26
N VAL A 152 1.88 -9.38 -0.94
CA VAL A 152 1.20 -10.66 -0.91
C VAL A 152 2.06 -11.64 -1.71
N PRO A 153 2.35 -12.85 -1.19
CA PRO A 153 3.15 -13.84 -1.90
C PRO A 153 2.59 -14.17 -3.27
N ASP A 154 3.48 -14.58 -4.17
CA ASP A 154 3.08 -15.26 -5.40
C ASP A 154 2.45 -16.59 -5.01
N VAL A 155 1.21 -16.57 -4.59
CA VAL A 155 0.47 -17.76 -4.19
C VAL A 155 0.11 -18.51 -5.47
N PRO A 156 0.78 -19.65 -5.77
CA PRO A 156 0.51 -20.41 -6.97
C PRO A 156 -0.94 -20.90 -7.06
N ASN A 157 -1.67 -20.77 -5.98
CA ASN A 157 -3.01 -21.32 -5.75
C ASN A 157 -4.07 -20.27 -5.40
N TRP A 158 -3.90 -19.01 -5.81
CA TRP A 158 -5.03 -18.09 -5.74
C TRP A 158 -6.16 -18.69 -6.57
N ARG A 159 -7.20 -19.13 -5.85
CA ARG A 159 -8.35 -19.74 -6.50
C ARG A 159 -9.09 -18.68 -7.28
N GLU A 160 -9.10 -18.79 -8.59
CA GLU A 160 -9.96 -17.97 -9.43
C GLU A 160 -11.42 -18.22 -9.05
N TYR A 161 -12.21 -17.18 -9.01
CA TYR A 161 -13.65 -17.24 -8.80
C TYR A 161 -14.34 -16.12 -9.56
N ASP A 162 -15.63 -16.31 -9.80
CA ASP A 162 -16.46 -15.34 -10.51
C ASP A 162 -17.67 -14.95 -9.67
N ASN A 163 -18.02 -13.65 -9.70
CA ASN A 163 -19.20 -13.06 -9.09
C ASN A 163 -19.47 -13.49 -7.63
N LYS A 164 -18.42 -13.65 -6.82
CA LYS A 164 -18.55 -14.03 -5.42
C LYS A 164 -18.84 -12.82 -4.54
N VAL A 165 -19.87 -12.91 -3.69
CA VAL A 165 -20.07 -11.92 -2.63
C VAL A 165 -18.97 -12.08 -1.60
N GLN A 166 -18.09 -11.10 -1.51
CA GLN A 166 -16.97 -11.10 -0.56
C GLN A 166 -17.33 -10.44 0.77
N LEU A 167 -17.99 -9.28 0.70
CA LEU A 167 -18.30 -8.49 1.89
C LEU A 167 -19.74 -7.96 1.85
N ARG A 168 -20.33 -7.83 3.02
CA ARG A 168 -21.60 -7.13 3.22
C ARG A 168 -21.51 -6.29 4.49
N GLY A 169 -22.07 -5.08 4.46
CA GLY A 169 -22.07 -4.21 5.62
C GLY A 169 -22.83 -2.93 5.37
N ARG A 170 -22.56 -1.92 6.20
CA ARG A 170 -23.11 -0.58 6.05
C ARG A 170 -22.00 0.45 5.93
N THR A 171 -22.24 1.48 5.16
CA THR A 171 -21.38 2.67 5.15
C THR A 171 -21.57 3.48 6.44
N SER A 172 -20.67 4.41 6.73
CA SER A 172 -20.82 5.36 7.85
C SER A 172 -22.09 6.21 7.76
N GLU A 173 -22.65 6.34 6.57
CA GLU A 173 -23.90 7.07 6.28
C GLU A 173 -25.14 6.17 6.32
N GLY A 174 -24.99 4.90 6.71
CA GLY A 174 -26.07 3.93 6.90
C GLY A 174 -26.55 3.22 5.64
N ALA A 175 -25.99 3.48 4.46
CA ALA A 175 -26.33 2.72 3.25
C ALA A 175 -25.86 1.26 3.38
N GLN A 176 -26.62 0.32 2.84
CA GLN A 176 -26.17 -1.06 2.70
C GLN A 176 -25.15 -1.14 1.57
N LEU A 177 -24.02 -1.80 1.80
CA LEU A 177 -22.97 -1.98 0.83
C LEU A 177 -22.61 -3.45 0.70
N THR A 178 -22.57 -3.92 -0.54
CA THR A 178 -22.16 -5.29 -0.89
C THR A 178 -21.01 -5.23 -1.88
N LEU A 179 -19.94 -5.93 -1.61
CA LEU A 179 -18.86 -6.18 -2.56
C LEU A 179 -19.06 -7.53 -3.23
N VAL A 180 -19.20 -7.51 -4.55
CA VAL A 180 -19.13 -8.67 -5.41
C VAL A 180 -17.81 -8.62 -6.17
N GLU A 181 -17.07 -9.72 -6.17
CA GLU A 181 -15.74 -9.76 -6.73
C GLU A 181 -15.53 -10.97 -7.60
N SER A 182 -14.78 -10.79 -8.68
CA SER A 182 -14.21 -11.87 -9.49
C SER A 182 -12.70 -11.73 -9.51
N VAL A 183 -11.99 -12.86 -9.43
CA VAL A 183 -10.51 -12.90 -9.49
C VAL A 183 -10.08 -13.71 -10.69
N GLN A 184 -9.22 -13.13 -11.50
CA GLN A 184 -8.62 -13.75 -12.66
C GLN A 184 -7.10 -13.62 -12.60
N GLN A 185 -6.40 -14.72 -12.93
CA GLN A 185 -4.93 -14.76 -12.96
C GLN A 185 -4.43 -14.95 -14.39
N ASP A 186 -3.55 -14.07 -14.83
CA ASP A 186 -2.69 -14.31 -15.99
C ASP A 186 -1.31 -14.80 -15.48
N ARG A 187 -1.18 -16.11 -15.38
CA ARG A 187 0.07 -16.76 -14.90
C ARG A 187 1.27 -16.46 -15.82
N ARG A 188 1.02 -16.28 -17.12
CA ARG A 188 2.09 -15.98 -18.09
C ARG A 188 2.64 -14.57 -17.88
N ARG A 189 1.77 -13.61 -17.57
CA ARG A 189 2.14 -12.23 -17.29
C ARG A 189 2.43 -11.99 -15.80
N ARG A 190 2.15 -12.98 -14.96
CA ARG A 190 2.27 -12.89 -13.50
C ARG A 190 1.49 -11.70 -12.94
N VAL A 191 0.23 -11.62 -13.30
CA VAL A 191 -0.69 -10.60 -12.78
C VAL A 191 -1.99 -11.23 -12.32
N THR A 192 -2.52 -10.69 -11.23
CA THR A 192 -3.85 -11.01 -10.69
C THR A 192 -4.73 -9.78 -10.83
N THR A 193 -5.92 -9.94 -11.40
CA THR A 193 -6.91 -8.87 -11.57
C THR A 193 -8.12 -9.18 -10.72
N PHE A 194 -8.46 -8.24 -9.83
CA PHE A 194 -9.67 -8.21 -9.04
C PHE A 194 -10.68 -7.31 -9.76
N GLN A 195 -11.76 -7.90 -10.26
CA GLN A 195 -12.89 -7.15 -10.78
C GLN A 195 -13.89 -6.98 -9.65
N GLN A 196 -14.14 -5.75 -9.25
CA GLN A 196 -14.96 -5.41 -8.10
C GLN A 196 -16.21 -4.65 -8.52
N GLU A 197 -17.37 -5.07 -7.99
CA GLU A 197 -18.64 -4.36 -8.08
C GLU A 197 -19.13 -4.05 -6.66
N TYR A 198 -19.19 -2.77 -6.33
CA TYR A 198 -19.85 -2.31 -5.12
C TYR A 198 -21.29 -1.93 -5.40
N ILE A 199 -22.20 -2.58 -4.69
CA ILE A 199 -23.64 -2.36 -4.78
C ILE A 199 -24.07 -1.61 -3.53
N GLU A 200 -24.36 -0.32 -3.69
CA GLU A 200 -24.86 0.56 -2.62
C GLU A 200 -26.38 0.65 -2.70
N ARG A 201 -27.06 0.41 -1.57
CA ARG A 201 -28.52 0.50 -1.47
C ARG A 201 -28.96 1.45 -0.36
N ARG A 202 -29.81 2.41 -0.72
CA ARG A 202 -30.50 3.33 0.18
C ARG A 202 -32.00 3.28 -0.08
N GLY A 203 -32.73 2.57 0.77
CA GLY A 203 -34.17 2.32 0.55
C GLY A 203 -34.39 1.58 -0.76
N ARG A 204 -35.11 2.21 -1.70
CA ARG A 204 -35.37 1.64 -3.05
C ARG A 204 -34.30 1.99 -4.09
N HIS A 205 -33.36 2.86 -3.78
CA HIS A 205 -32.31 3.26 -4.70
C HIS A 205 -31.11 2.32 -4.61
N GLU A 206 -30.67 1.82 -5.77
CA GLU A 206 -29.46 1.03 -5.93
C GLU A 206 -28.49 1.73 -6.87
N LYS A 207 -27.23 1.82 -6.48
CA LYS A 207 -26.13 2.34 -7.27
C LYS A 207 -25.02 1.28 -7.34
N ARG A 208 -24.46 1.11 -8.52
CA ARG A 208 -23.38 0.13 -8.78
C ARG A 208 -22.13 0.84 -9.23
N HIS A 209 -20.99 0.49 -8.62
CA HIS A 209 -19.69 1.02 -8.96
C HIS A 209 -18.79 -0.15 -9.34
N ARG A 210 -18.19 -0.09 -10.53
CA ARG A 210 -17.37 -1.17 -11.10
C ARG A 210 -15.98 -0.66 -11.43
N PHE A 211 -14.96 -1.38 -10.98
CA PHE A 211 -13.59 -1.13 -11.33
C PHE A 211 -12.76 -2.41 -11.23
N ALA A 212 -11.53 -2.35 -11.72
CA ALA A 212 -10.61 -3.48 -11.70
C ALA A 212 -9.26 -3.02 -11.15
N LEU A 213 -8.76 -3.76 -10.17
CA LEU A 213 -7.44 -3.58 -9.62
C LEU A 213 -6.55 -4.72 -10.11
N THR A 214 -5.38 -4.40 -10.65
CA THR A 214 -4.44 -5.39 -11.17
C THR A 214 -3.14 -5.30 -10.40
N PHE A 215 -2.70 -6.42 -9.88
CA PHE A 215 -1.47 -6.56 -9.13
C PHE A 215 -0.52 -7.54 -9.82
N ARG A 216 0.75 -7.21 -9.78
CA ARG A 216 1.83 -8.09 -10.21
C ARG A 216 2.20 -9.03 -9.07
N THR A 217 2.39 -10.30 -9.37
CA THR A 217 2.93 -11.27 -8.43
C THR A 217 4.43 -11.46 -8.66
N LEU A 218 5.21 -11.45 -7.59
CA LEU A 218 6.65 -11.64 -7.61
C LEU A 218 7.01 -12.63 -6.50
N THR A 219 8.03 -13.47 -6.74
CA THR A 219 8.61 -14.26 -5.65
C THR A 219 9.53 -13.38 -4.80
N VAL A 220 9.83 -13.84 -3.58
CA VAL A 220 10.81 -13.18 -2.70
C VAL A 220 12.13 -13.00 -3.41
N GLU A 221 12.64 -14.05 -4.07
CA GLU A 221 13.88 -14.02 -4.85
C GLU A 221 13.84 -12.97 -5.97
N GLN A 222 12.76 -12.94 -6.74
CA GLN A 222 12.61 -11.96 -7.82
C GLN A 222 12.60 -10.52 -7.33
N MET A 223 12.02 -10.27 -6.17
CA MET A 223 12.03 -8.93 -5.59
C MET A 223 13.38 -8.60 -4.97
N SER A 224 14.01 -9.54 -4.28
CA SER A 224 15.36 -9.38 -3.72
C SER A 224 16.39 -9.03 -4.79
N ASN A 225 16.39 -9.75 -5.91
CA ASN A 225 17.27 -9.47 -7.04
C ASN A 225 17.08 -8.04 -7.60
N ARG A 226 15.84 -7.54 -7.64
CA ARG A 226 15.55 -6.16 -8.09
C ARG A 226 16.04 -5.11 -7.11
N LEU A 227 15.90 -5.40 -5.83
CA LEU A 227 16.45 -4.54 -4.78
C LEU A 227 17.97 -4.45 -4.86
N GLU A 228 18.64 -5.58 -5.05
CA GLU A 228 20.09 -5.63 -5.20
C GLU A 228 20.58 -4.85 -6.44
N HIS A 229 19.91 -5.02 -7.59
CA HIS A 229 20.21 -4.23 -8.79
C HIS A 229 19.96 -2.73 -8.62
N ALA A 230 19.03 -2.34 -7.74
CA ALA A 230 18.79 -0.95 -7.41
C ALA A 230 19.71 -0.41 -6.30
N GLY A 231 20.71 -1.20 -5.87
CA GLY A 231 21.71 -0.80 -4.87
C GLY A 231 21.24 -0.98 -3.41
N PHE A 232 20.31 -1.89 -3.17
CA PHE A 232 19.89 -2.26 -1.82
C PHE A 232 20.45 -3.63 -1.44
N ARG A 233 20.74 -3.83 -0.17
CA ARG A 233 21.07 -5.13 0.42
C ARG A 233 19.89 -5.59 1.29
N VAL A 234 19.35 -6.76 1.03
CA VAL A 234 18.30 -7.35 1.86
C VAL A 234 18.87 -7.74 3.22
N GLU A 235 18.27 -7.23 4.29
CA GLU A 235 18.66 -7.50 5.67
C GLU A 235 17.77 -8.57 6.31
N ALA A 236 16.47 -8.55 6.00
CA ALA A 236 15.53 -9.51 6.55
C ALA A 236 14.37 -9.76 5.57
N VAL A 237 13.89 -11.00 5.55
CA VAL A 237 12.65 -11.42 4.93
C VAL A 237 11.77 -12.07 6.01
N LEU A 238 10.63 -11.45 6.29
CA LEU A 238 9.71 -11.85 7.34
C LEU A 238 8.40 -12.36 6.74
N GLY A 239 7.79 -13.35 7.37
CA GLY A 239 6.57 -14.01 6.93
C GLY A 239 5.29 -13.48 7.59
N ASP A 240 5.44 -12.61 8.59
CA ASP A 240 4.30 -11.99 9.27
C ASP A 240 4.66 -10.63 9.90
N TYR A 241 3.62 -9.91 10.34
CA TYR A 241 3.79 -8.63 11.05
C TYR A 241 4.20 -8.77 12.52
N ARG A 242 4.46 -9.98 13.01
CA ARG A 242 5.04 -10.25 14.33
C ARG A 242 6.57 -10.31 14.26
N GLY A 243 7.11 -10.50 13.06
CA GLY A 243 8.55 -10.56 12.79
C GLY A 243 9.10 -11.98 12.69
N GLN A 244 8.24 -12.97 12.46
CA GLN A 244 8.69 -14.35 12.20
C GLN A 244 9.42 -14.41 10.85
N PRO A 245 10.48 -15.21 10.73
CA PRO A 245 11.13 -15.44 9.44
C PRO A 245 10.13 -15.94 8.40
N TRP A 246 10.33 -15.52 7.16
CA TRP A 246 9.51 -15.98 6.05
C TRP A 246 9.76 -17.46 5.75
N ASP A 247 8.68 -18.18 5.44
CA ASP A 247 8.68 -19.50 4.82
C ASP A 247 7.61 -19.57 3.72
N GLU A 248 7.59 -20.64 2.94
CA GLU A 248 6.70 -20.82 1.79
C GLU A 248 5.19 -20.91 2.18
N ARG A 249 4.86 -21.02 3.47
CA ARG A 249 3.49 -21.04 3.98
C ARG A 249 2.99 -19.68 4.42
N SER A 250 3.85 -18.67 4.37
CA SER A 250 3.53 -17.32 4.81
C SER A 250 2.54 -16.62 3.87
N ASP A 251 1.49 -16.02 4.42
CA ASP A 251 0.47 -15.27 3.67
C ASP A 251 0.94 -13.88 3.21
N VAL A 252 2.04 -13.41 3.74
CA VAL A 252 2.69 -12.14 3.39
C VAL A 252 4.19 -12.34 3.47
N TRP A 253 4.94 -11.59 2.67
CA TRP A 253 6.36 -11.44 2.91
C TRP A 253 6.75 -9.97 3.00
N ILE A 254 7.60 -9.69 3.98
CA ILE A 254 8.04 -8.36 4.30
C ILE A 254 9.55 -8.34 4.11
N ILE A 255 10.05 -7.45 3.28
CA ILE A 255 11.48 -7.27 3.09
C ILE A 255 11.90 -5.96 3.75
N LEU A 256 12.93 -6.04 4.58
CA LEU A 256 13.68 -4.91 5.08
C LEU A 256 15.04 -4.90 4.38
N ALA A 257 15.32 -3.85 3.64
CA ALA A 257 16.56 -3.72 2.88
C ALA A 257 17.24 -2.40 3.19
N LYS A 258 18.58 -2.37 3.16
CA LYS A 258 19.38 -1.17 3.35
C LYS A 258 20.00 -0.72 2.04
N LYS A 259 20.03 0.58 1.83
CA LYS A 259 20.76 1.16 0.71
C LYS A 259 22.27 0.97 0.93
N GLY A 260 22.91 0.37 -0.09
CA GLY A 260 24.37 0.16 -0.13
C GLY A 260 25.17 1.42 -0.33
#